data_28e09b250b02b1b50de0543c9c30cf64
#
_entry.id   28e09b250b02b1b50de0543c9c30cf64
#
_cell.length_a   1.000
_cell.length_b   1.000
_cell.length_c   1.000
_cell.angle_alpha   90.00
_cell.angle_beta   90.00
_cell.angle_gamma   90.00
#
_symmetry.space_group_name_H-M   'P 1'
#
loop_
_entity.id
_entity.type
_entity.pdbx_description
1 polymer ?
#
loop_
_entity_poly.entity_id
_entity_poly.type
_entity_poly.pdbx_seq_one_letter_code
_entity_poly.pdbx_strand_id
1 'polypeptide(L)'
;MLNELWKMTAHQVKEANFTKAIISIGSCEAHGQHIAEGCDTLVAYKLSKQIADQVDGMMVIPPITIGYSAHYDSFPFSLTLSYDTTIAVLYDTIESVFAMVLIIFLS
;
A
#
# COMPACT_ATOMS: atom_id res chain seq x y z
N MET A 1 -1.68 -13.78 11.92
CA MET A 1 -2.67 -12.87 12.52
C MET A 1 -3.52 -12.24 11.45
N LEU A 2 -4.81 -12.03 11.68
CA LEU A 2 -5.70 -11.37 10.74
C LEU A 2 -5.61 -9.87 10.92
N ASN A 3 -4.91 -9.20 10.01
CA ASN A 3 -4.67 -7.76 10.07
C ASN A 3 -4.65 -7.07 8.70
N GLU A 4 -4.93 -7.80 7.62
CA GLU A 4 -5.00 -7.21 6.29
C GLU A 4 -6.43 -6.72 6.05
N LEU A 5 -6.61 -5.40 6.00
CA LEU A 5 -7.93 -4.77 5.97
C LEU A 5 -8.83 -5.35 4.88
N TRP A 6 -8.33 -5.53 3.66
CA TRP A 6 -9.14 -5.98 2.54
C TRP A 6 -9.58 -7.45 2.62
N LYS A 7 -9.07 -8.19 3.59
CA LYS A 7 -9.47 -9.57 3.85
C LYS A 7 -10.40 -9.69 5.06
N MET A 8 -10.76 -8.57 5.67
CA MET A 8 -11.53 -8.55 6.91
C MET A 8 -12.92 -7.99 6.66
N THR A 9 -13.88 -8.50 7.43
CA THR A 9 -15.21 -7.90 7.48
C THR A 9 -15.19 -6.66 8.37
N ALA A 10 -16.17 -5.78 8.21
CA ALA A 10 -16.29 -4.60 9.07
C ALA A 10 -16.38 -4.98 10.55
N HIS A 11 -17.08 -6.07 10.85
CA HIS A 11 -17.17 -6.55 12.23
C HIS A 11 -15.81 -6.98 12.79
N GLN A 12 -15.02 -7.70 12.00
CA GLN A 12 -13.67 -8.13 12.40
C GLN A 12 -12.75 -6.93 12.64
N VAL A 13 -12.83 -5.93 11.78
CA VAL A 13 -12.01 -4.70 11.94
C VAL A 13 -12.39 -4.00 13.24
N LYS A 14 -13.67 -3.87 13.53
CA LYS A 14 -14.14 -3.23 14.75
C LYS A 14 -13.67 -3.97 16.01
N GLU A 15 -13.81 -5.30 16.01
CA GLU A 15 -13.44 -6.12 17.17
C GLU A 15 -11.93 -6.14 17.40
N ALA A 16 -11.12 -5.97 16.36
CA ALA A 16 -9.67 -6.02 16.47
C ALA A 16 -9.07 -4.81 17.21
N ASN A 17 -9.78 -3.69 17.26
CA ASN A 17 -9.33 -2.45 17.95
C ASN A 17 -7.96 -1.98 17.50
N PHE A 18 -7.76 -1.86 16.19
CA PHE A 18 -6.50 -1.36 15.66
C PHE A 18 -6.22 0.07 16.11
N THR A 19 -4.96 0.35 16.44
CA THR A 19 -4.48 1.68 16.83
C THR A 19 -3.48 2.26 15.83
N LYS A 20 -3.00 1.44 14.93
CA LYS A 20 -1.97 1.80 13.94
C LYS A 20 -2.35 1.24 12.59
N ALA A 21 -1.85 1.87 11.55
CA ALA A 21 -2.00 1.36 10.19
C ALA A 21 -0.69 1.52 9.44
N ILE A 22 -0.37 0.55 8.58
CA ILE A 22 0.78 0.62 7.69
C ILE A 22 0.27 0.66 6.25
N ILE A 23 0.73 1.65 5.50
CA ILE A 23 0.38 1.86 4.10
C ILE A 23 1.61 1.56 3.26
N SER A 24 1.50 0.57 2.37
CA SER A 24 2.56 0.26 1.41
C SER A 24 2.29 1.00 0.10
N ILE A 25 3.34 1.56 -0.46
CA ILE A 25 3.29 2.31 -1.70
C ILE A 25 4.23 1.62 -2.67
N GLY A 26 3.69 1.17 -3.77
CA GLY A 26 4.45 0.48 -4.80
C GLY A 26 4.24 1.12 -6.16
N SER A 27 4.50 0.34 -7.18
CA SER A 27 4.35 0.74 -8.57
C SER A 27 4.11 -0.50 -9.42
N CYS A 28 3.68 -0.28 -10.66
CA CYS A 28 3.59 -1.33 -11.67
C CYS A 28 4.36 -0.83 -12.87
N GLU A 29 5.64 -1.17 -12.94
CA GLU A 29 6.56 -0.63 -13.93
C GLU A 29 7.58 -1.66 -14.37
N ALA A 30 8.20 -1.45 -15.52
CA ALA A 30 9.17 -2.37 -16.06
C ALA A 30 10.45 -2.40 -15.22
N HIS A 31 10.92 -3.61 -14.92
CA HIS A 31 12.18 -3.89 -14.22
C HIS A 31 13.03 -4.85 -15.05
N GLY A 32 13.31 -4.48 -16.31
CA GLY A 32 13.97 -5.36 -17.25
C GLY A 32 13.02 -6.42 -17.78
N GLN A 33 13.56 -7.48 -18.40
CA GLN A 33 12.76 -8.49 -19.09
C GLN A 33 12.32 -9.66 -18.20
N HIS A 34 12.92 -9.80 -17.02
CA HIS A 34 12.76 -11.01 -16.22
C HIS A 34 12.17 -10.78 -14.82
N ILE A 35 12.03 -9.54 -14.40
CA ILE A 35 11.48 -9.22 -13.09
C ILE A 35 10.04 -8.73 -13.28
N ALA A 36 9.13 -9.24 -12.46
CA ALA A 36 7.72 -8.88 -12.52
C ALA A 36 7.54 -7.36 -12.33
N GLU A 37 6.66 -6.76 -13.11
CA GLU A 37 6.40 -5.31 -13.03
C GLU A 37 5.79 -4.90 -11.70
N GLY A 38 5.13 -5.80 -11.01
CA GLY A 38 4.57 -5.55 -9.67
C GLY A 38 5.56 -5.75 -8.53
N CYS A 39 6.85 -5.91 -8.82
CA CYS A 39 7.87 -6.24 -7.82
C CYS A 39 7.83 -5.28 -6.63
N ASP A 40 7.83 -3.97 -6.88
CA ASP A 40 7.86 -2.96 -5.80
C ASP A 40 6.64 -3.08 -4.89
N THR A 41 5.45 -3.23 -5.46
CA THR A 41 4.22 -3.41 -4.69
C THR A 41 4.23 -4.70 -3.90
N LEU A 42 4.61 -5.81 -4.55
CA LEU A 42 4.60 -7.12 -3.90
C LEU A 42 5.60 -7.17 -2.74
N VAL A 43 6.78 -6.61 -2.91
CA VAL A 43 7.79 -6.55 -1.85
C VAL A 43 7.33 -5.65 -0.71
N ALA A 44 6.86 -4.44 -1.02
CA ALA A 44 6.41 -3.49 0.00
C ALA A 44 5.25 -4.07 0.81
N TYR A 45 4.29 -4.71 0.15
CA TYR A 45 3.14 -5.30 0.85
C TYR A 45 3.56 -6.46 1.74
N LYS A 46 4.41 -7.35 1.25
CA LYS A 46 4.91 -8.46 2.05
C LYS A 46 5.65 -7.98 3.29
N LEU A 47 6.51 -6.98 3.14
CA LEU A 47 7.21 -6.39 4.28
C LEU A 47 6.23 -5.73 5.26
N SER A 48 5.22 -5.03 4.77
CA SER A 48 4.18 -4.44 5.61
C SER A 48 3.48 -5.49 6.46
N LYS A 49 3.14 -6.62 5.85
CA LYS A 49 2.50 -7.73 6.55
C LYS A 49 3.42 -8.31 7.63
N GLN A 50 4.69 -8.50 7.32
CA GLN A 50 5.67 -9.01 8.29
C GLN A 50 5.85 -8.05 9.47
N ILE A 51 5.90 -6.76 9.20
CA ILE A 51 6.00 -5.74 10.25
C ILE A 51 4.74 -5.75 11.12
N ALA A 52 3.56 -5.77 10.51
CA ALA A 52 2.30 -5.75 11.22
C ALA A 52 2.10 -6.98 12.11
N ASP A 53 2.63 -8.13 11.71
CA ASP A 53 2.54 -9.35 12.51
C ASP A 53 3.37 -9.26 13.80
N GLN A 54 4.31 -8.32 13.87
CA GLN A 54 5.18 -8.14 15.03
C GLN A 54 4.85 -6.90 15.87
N VAL A 55 3.88 -6.11 15.43
CA VAL A 55 3.48 -4.87 16.13
C VAL A 55 2.01 -4.98 16.51
N ASP A 56 1.74 -4.88 17.81
CA ASP A 56 0.37 -4.97 18.29
C ASP A 56 -0.50 -3.85 17.76
N GLY A 57 -1.71 -4.18 17.35
CA GLY A 57 -2.71 -3.22 16.93
C GLY A 57 -2.45 -2.56 15.58
N MET A 58 -1.61 -3.16 14.74
CA MET A 58 -1.30 -2.60 13.41
C MET A 58 -2.14 -3.27 12.34
N MET A 59 -2.85 -2.45 11.56
CA MET A 59 -3.65 -2.86 10.42
C MET A 59 -2.86 -2.62 9.13
N VAL A 60 -2.91 -3.59 8.22
CA VAL A 60 -2.30 -3.45 6.88
C VAL A 60 -3.33 -2.92 5.92
N ILE A 61 -3.07 -1.74 5.36
CA ILE A 61 -3.95 -1.10 4.38
C ILE A 61 -3.69 -1.73 3.01
N PRO A 62 -4.70 -1.84 2.13
CA PRO A 62 -4.48 -2.29 0.76
C PRO A 62 -3.37 -1.47 0.09
N PRO A 63 -2.47 -2.12 -0.66
CA PRO A 63 -1.31 -1.42 -1.20
C PRO A 63 -1.73 -0.45 -2.31
N ILE A 64 -0.99 0.66 -2.43
CA ILE A 64 -1.08 1.52 -3.59
C ILE A 64 -0.19 0.90 -4.67
N THR A 65 -0.82 0.39 -5.73
CA THR A 65 -0.15 -0.47 -6.72
C THR A 65 0.31 0.28 -7.95
N ILE A 66 -0.26 1.44 -8.24
CA ILE A 66 0.11 2.27 -9.39
C ILE A 66 0.48 3.64 -8.84
N GLY A 67 1.74 4.04 -9.07
CA GLY A 67 2.24 5.32 -8.59
C GLY A 67 2.75 6.18 -9.73
N TYR A 68 3.63 7.11 -9.43
CA TYR A 68 4.27 7.96 -10.41
C TYR A 68 5.50 7.27 -10.99
N SER A 69 5.39 6.84 -12.25
CA SER A 69 6.44 6.09 -12.96
C SER A 69 6.69 6.67 -14.36
N ALA A 70 6.59 7.99 -14.49
CA ALA A 70 6.67 8.67 -15.78
C ALA A 70 7.98 8.42 -16.51
N HIS A 71 9.08 8.20 -15.79
CA HIS A 71 10.39 7.92 -16.40
C HIS A 71 10.46 6.53 -17.06
N TYR A 72 9.44 5.68 -16.91
CA TYR A 72 9.34 4.40 -17.58
C TYR A 72 8.32 4.39 -18.72
N ASP A 73 7.83 5.55 -19.16
CA ASP A 73 6.78 5.65 -20.18
C ASP A 73 7.17 5.01 -21.51
N SER A 74 8.48 4.93 -21.84
CA SER A 74 8.95 4.32 -23.07
C SER A 74 8.88 2.79 -23.05
N PHE A 75 8.64 2.18 -21.89
CA PHE A 75 8.55 0.72 -21.76
C PHE A 75 7.10 0.26 -21.85
N PRO A 76 6.82 -0.82 -22.63
CA PRO A 76 5.46 -1.34 -22.75
C PRO A 76 4.87 -1.72 -21.40
N PHE A 77 3.61 -1.34 -21.19
CA PHE A 77 2.83 -1.74 -20.02
C PHE A 77 3.36 -1.27 -18.67
N SER A 78 4.27 -0.31 -18.64
CA SER A 78 4.54 0.41 -17.40
C SER A 78 3.36 1.35 -17.15
N LEU A 79 2.76 1.22 -15.99
CA LEU A 79 1.59 2.03 -15.61
C LEU A 79 2.05 3.20 -14.74
N THR A 80 1.54 4.38 -15.03
CA THR A 80 1.84 5.55 -14.22
C THR A 80 0.60 6.39 -13.99
N LEU A 81 0.49 6.94 -12.79
CA LEU A 81 -0.41 8.05 -12.51
C LEU A 81 0.37 9.36 -12.73
N SER A 82 -0.34 10.44 -13.05
CA SER A 82 0.29 11.74 -13.01
C SER A 82 0.75 12.08 -11.58
N TYR A 83 1.67 13.03 -11.46
CA TYR A 83 2.13 13.48 -10.15
C TYR A 83 0.96 13.96 -9.28
N ASP A 84 0.10 14.81 -9.83
CA ASP A 84 -1.04 15.36 -9.09
C ASP A 84 -2.03 14.26 -8.67
N THR A 85 -2.29 13.30 -9.54
CA THR A 85 -3.18 12.18 -9.20
C THR A 85 -2.58 11.31 -8.11
N THR A 86 -1.27 11.05 -8.18
CA THR A 86 -0.58 10.27 -7.15
C THR A 86 -0.71 10.95 -5.78
N ILE A 87 -0.48 12.25 -5.71
CA ILE A 87 -0.64 13.02 -4.49
C ILE A 87 -2.09 12.97 -3.99
N ALA A 88 -3.06 13.08 -4.88
CA ALA A 88 -4.47 13.00 -4.51
C ALA A 88 -4.86 11.64 -3.93
N VAL A 89 -4.38 10.56 -4.53
CA VAL A 89 -4.63 9.20 -4.01
C VAL A 89 -4.05 9.03 -2.62
N LEU A 90 -2.81 9.48 -2.43
CA LEU A 90 -2.17 9.44 -1.11
C LEU A 90 -2.93 10.27 -0.09
N TYR A 91 -3.31 11.49 -0.46
CA TYR A 91 -4.06 12.38 0.43
C TYR A 91 -5.38 11.75 0.87
N ASP A 92 -6.17 11.24 -0.08
CA ASP A 92 -7.47 10.66 0.24
C ASP A 92 -7.33 9.40 1.11
N THR A 93 -6.31 8.58 0.84
CA THR A 93 -6.03 7.39 1.63
C THR A 93 -5.67 7.76 3.06
N ILE A 94 -4.78 8.73 3.23
CA ILE A 94 -4.35 9.22 4.54
C ILE A 94 -5.54 9.82 5.31
N GLU A 95 -6.33 10.65 4.66
CA GLU A 95 -7.53 11.25 5.27
C GLU A 95 -8.49 10.19 5.80
N SER A 96 -8.72 9.14 5.03
CA SER A 96 -9.63 8.05 5.41
C SER A 96 -9.15 7.30 6.64
N VAL A 97 -7.84 7.12 6.77
CA VAL A 97 -7.24 6.32 7.84
C VAL A 97 -6.87 7.16 9.06
N PHE A 98 -6.42 8.38 8.85
CA PHE A 98 -5.84 9.26 9.89
C PHE A 98 -6.82 9.56 11.03
N ALA A 99 -8.11 9.65 10.73
CA ALA A 99 -9.11 9.96 11.76
C ALA A 99 -9.24 8.86 12.82
N MET A 100 -8.69 7.69 12.60
CA MET A 100 -8.90 6.51 13.44
C MET A 100 -7.63 5.96 14.07
N VAL A 101 -6.46 6.11 13.43
CA VAL A 101 -5.24 5.39 13.82
C VAL A 101 -3.98 6.20 13.48
N LEU A 102 -2.86 5.83 14.12
CA LEU A 102 -1.53 6.31 13.76
C LEU A 102 -1.07 5.62 12.46
N ILE A 103 -0.56 6.40 11.51
CA ILE A 103 -0.18 5.91 10.19
C ILE A 103 1.33 5.78 10.07
N ILE A 104 1.79 4.67 9.49
CA ILE A 104 3.19 4.42 9.14
C ILE A 104 3.24 4.11 7.65
N PHE A 105 4.19 4.73 6.95
CA PHE A 105 4.38 4.50 5.52
C PHE A 105 5.54 3.56 5.26
N LEU A 106 5.37 2.71 4.26
CA LEU A 106 6.43 1.89 3.71
C LEU A 106 6.39 1.99 2.18
N SER A 107 7.47 2.41 1.59
CA SER A 107 7.57 2.52 0.13
C SER A 107 8.75 1.73 -0.43
#